data_c68e4b14bed52cb31d989afa5b7e54ca
#
_entry.id   c68e4b14bed52cb31d989afa5b7e54ca
#
_cell.length_a   1.000
_cell.length_b   1.000
_cell.length_c   1.000
_cell.angle_alpha   90.00
_cell.angle_beta   90.00
_cell.angle_gamma   90.00
#
_symmetry.space_group_name_H-M   'P 1'
#
loop_
_entity.id
_entity.type
_entity.pdbx_description
1 polymer ?
#
loop_
_entity_poly.entity_id
_entity_poly.type
_entity_poly.pdbx_seq_one_letter_code
_entity_poly.pdbx_strand_id
1 'polypeptide(L)'
;NPIEWQQHVLKETHDMGLHLVVEAQAHMCKPEKLEFLAKHHPGCTVAIGLEAYDDAVLRFHVNKGFSTKTWRKAVEDLRRNNLRVKTYLIFKPPFMSEGDALNHTSKWLVDVAPLSDEVSINPMNIQNRTIVDRLFRNREYRPPWLWSLIEMIQRTHEETAEHDSRIIVHPTAGGKIRGAHNCGSCDKHVVAAIERYSVSRNLDEFKGLECECKAIWRAEIASDLCLPTPLGNGRDRRGNRVDLMRAP
;
A
#
# COMPACT_ATOMS: atom_id res chain seq x y z
N ASN A 1 19.48 16.96 -11.93
CA ASN A 1 20.83 16.61 -11.46
C ASN A 1 21.72 16.31 -12.65
N PRO A 2 23.00 16.79 -12.66
CA PRO A 2 23.95 16.45 -13.71
C PRO A 2 24.11 14.93 -13.81
N ILE A 3 24.23 14.43 -15.03
CA ILE A 3 24.32 12.99 -15.29
C ILE A 3 25.58 12.39 -14.63
N GLU A 4 26.65 13.13 -14.57
CA GLU A 4 27.90 12.77 -13.91
C GLU A 4 27.72 12.49 -12.41
N TRP A 5 26.90 13.29 -11.75
CA TRP A 5 26.60 13.08 -10.34
C TRP A 5 25.76 11.81 -10.12
N GLN A 6 24.75 11.58 -10.99
CA GLN A 6 23.97 10.34 -10.94
C GLN A 6 24.87 9.11 -11.15
N GLN A 7 25.73 9.17 -12.15
CA GLN A 7 26.71 8.11 -12.42
C GLN A 7 27.61 7.85 -11.22
N HIS A 8 28.13 8.90 -10.61
CA HIS A 8 28.98 8.79 -9.41
C HIS A 8 28.25 8.11 -8.25
N VAL A 9 27.02 8.57 -7.92
CA VAL A 9 26.22 7.95 -6.83
C VAL A 9 25.91 6.49 -7.10
N LEU A 10 25.49 6.14 -8.32
CA LEU A 10 25.18 4.77 -8.70
C LEU A 10 26.42 3.87 -8.54
N LYS A 11 27.56 4.33 -9.03
CA LYS A 11 28.81 3.58 -8.96
C LYS A 11 29.27 3.41 -7.52
N GLU A 12 29.34 4.48 -6.73
CA GLU A 12 29.79 4.42 -5.34
C GLU A 12 28.91 3.48 -4.51
N THR A 13 27.57 3.56 -4.66
CA THR A 13 26.65 2.68 -3.93
C THR A 13 26.83 1.22 -4.35
N HIS A 14 27.09 0.95 -5.62
CA HIS A 14 27.37 -0.38 -6.12
C HIS A 14 28.71 -0.91 -5.57
N ASP A 15 29.77 -0.12 -5.65
CA ASP A 15 31.12 -0.49 -5.17
C ASP A 15 31.15 -0.73 -3.64
N MET A 16 30.26 -0.07 -2.90
CA MET A 16 30.04 -0.30 -1.47
C MET A 16 29.20 -1.55 -1.17
N GLY A 17 28.70 -2.25 -2.18
CA GLY A 17 27.81 -3.41 -2.03
C GLY A 17 26.42 -3.08 -1.48
N LEU A 18 25.99 -1.83 -1.60
CA LEU A 18 24.66 -1.41 -1.13
C LEU A 18 23.60 -1.75 -2.15
N HIS A 19 22.47 -2.28 -1.68
CA HIS A 19 21.30 -2.47 -2.54
C HIS A 19 20.58 -1.13 -2.73
N LEU A 20 20.51 -0.66 -3.97
CA LEU A 20 19.88 0.62 -4.31
C LEU A 20 18.43 0.42 -4.75
N VAL A 21 17.53 1.23 -4.23
CA VAL A 21 16.15 1.36 -4.68
C VAL A 21 15.94 2.76 -5.26
N VAL A 22 15.52 2.82 -6.52
CA VAL A 22 15.23 4.08 -7.23
C VAL A 22 13.74 4.16 -7.50
N GLU A 23 13.10 5.27 -7.14
CA GLU A 23 11.68 5.49 -7.43
C GLU A 23 11.48 6.14 -8.79
N ALA A 24 10.54 5.62 -9.57
CA ALA A 24 10.20 6.14 -10.87
C ALA A 24 8.70 6.00 -11.18
N GLN A 25 8.19 6.84 -12.07
CA GLN A 25 6.89 6.59 -12.69
C GLN A 25 7.06 5.69 -13.92
N ALA A 26 6.09 4.82 -14.19
CA ALA A 26 6.19 3.83 -15.27
C ALA A 26 6.53 4.45 -16.64
N HIS A 27 5.95 5.59 -16.99
CA HIS A 27 6.22 6.29 -18.26
C HIS A 27 7.62 6.93 -18.34
N MET A 28 8.34 6.99 -17.22
CA MET A 28 9.73 7.49 -17.16
C MET A 28 10.77 6.37 -17.29
N CYS A 29 10.35 5.10 -17.27
CA CYS A 29 11.22 3.93 -17.50
C CYS A 29 11.53 3.78 -18.98
N LYS A 30 12.36 4.70 -19.51
CA LYS A 30 12.78 4.70 -20.92
C LYS A 30 14.03 3.85 -21.11
N PRO A 31 14.20 3.19 -22.28
CA PRO A 31 15.32 2.30 -22.52
C PRO A 31 16.67 2.90 -22.14
N GLU A 32 16.97 4.11 -22.60
CA GLU A 32 18.25 4.78 -22.34
C GLU A 32 18.53 5.01 -20.85
N LYS A 33 17.47 5.22 -20.04
CA LYS A 33 17.61 5.38 -18.58
C LYS A 33 17.82 4.06 -17.89
N LEU A 34 17.16 3.00 -18.35
CA LEU A 34 17.27 1.66 -17.76
C LEU A 34 18.64 1.06 -18.09
N GLU A 35 19.13 1.24 -19.32
CA GLU A 35 20.48 0.86 -19.71
C GLU A 35 21.54 1.60 -18.86
N PHE A 36 21.33 2.89 -18.63
CA PHE A 36 22.20 3.69 -17.75
C PHE A 36 22.22 3.15 -16.31
N LEU A 37 21.04 2.84 -15.75
CA LEU A 37 20.94 2.25 -14.40
C LEU A 37 21.62 0.88 -14.34
N ALA A 38 21.32 -0.01 -15.28
CA ALA A 38 21.88 -1.35 -15.35
C ALA A 38 23.39 -1.36 -15.50
N LYS A 39 23.93 -0.40 -16.27
CA LYS A 39 25.37 -0.23 -16.48
C LYS A 39 26.13 0.19 -15.22
N HIS A 40 25.55 1.09 -14.42
CA HIS A 40 26.23 1.71 -13.28
C HIS A 40 25.85 1.12 -11.93
N HIS A 41 24.71 0.45 -11.84
CA HIS A 41 24.30 -0.30 -10.65
C HIS A 41 23.49 -1.55 -11.06
N PRO A 42 24.16 -2.63 -11.53
CA PRO A 42 23.49 -3.87 -11.91
C PRO A 42 22.61 -4.42 -10.79
N GLY A 43 21.42 -4.87 -11.13
CA GLY A 43 20.50 -5.48 -10.16
C GLY A 43 19.84 -4.51 -9.17
N CYS A 44 19.97 -3.19 -9.36
CA CYS A 44 19.22 -2.24 -8.53
C CYS A 44 17.71 -2.42 -8.72
N THR A 45 16.94 -2.03 -7.71
CA THR A 45 15.48 -2.11 -7.75
C THR A 45 14.90 -0.78 -8.23
N VAL A 46 13.99 -0.84 -9.22
CA VAL A 46 13.16 0.31 -9.58
C VAL A 46 11.78 0.14 -8.96
N ALA A 47 11.43 1.06 -8.09
CA ALA A 47 10.15 1.10 -7.39
C ALA A 47 9.16 1.97 -8.16
N ILE A 48 8.00 1.41 -8.50
CA ILE A 48 6.96 2.08 -9.29
C ILE A 48 5.68 2.14 -8.47
N GLY A 49 5.17 3.35 -8.25
CA GLY A 49 3.84 3.57 -7.69
C GLY A 49 2.77 3.24 -8.73
N LEU A 50 2.36 1.98 -8.81
CA LEU A 50 1.22 1.57 -9.64
C LEU A 50 -0.09 2.04 -9.00
N GLU A 51 -0.23 1.90 -7.72
CA GLU A 51 -1.34 2.26 -6.83
C GLU A 51 -2.56 1.34 -6.95
N ALA A 52 -3.01 1.00 -8.16
CA ALA A 52 -4.11 0.08 -8.44
C ALA A 52 -3.85 -0.68 -9.75
N TYR A 53 -4.26 -1.93 -9.82
CA TYR A 53 -4.17 -2.71 -11.06
C TYR A 53 -5.52 -2.71 -11.79
N ASP A 54 -6.06 -1.50 -11.97
CA ASP A 54 -7.34 -1.22 -12.64
C ASP A 54 -7.30 0.20 -13.23
N ASP A 55 -7.49 0.32 -14.54
CA ASP A 55 -7.36 1.60 -15.25
C ASP A 55 -8.47 2.60 -14.87
N ALA A 56 -9.65 2.14 -14.50
CA ALA A 56 -10.73 3.02 -14.03
C ALA A 56 -10.37 3.61 -12.65
N VAL A 57 -9.86 2.77 -11.74
CA VAL A 57 -9.41 3.22 -10.42
C VAL A 57 -8.21 4.16 -10.54
N LEU A 58 -7.23 3.83 -11.40
CA LEU A 58 -6.09 4.71 -11.68
C LEU A 58 -6.54 6.08 -12.15
N ARG A 59 -7.53 6.12 -13.05
CA ARG A 59 -8.02 7.38 -13.63
C ARG A 59 -8.90 8.18 -12.66
N PHE A 60 -9.88 7.55 -12.03
CA PHE A 60 -10.96 8.25 -11.34
C PHE A 60 -10.74 8.36 -9.83
N HIS A 61 -9.99 7.43 -9.21
CA HIS A 61 -9.74 7.43 -7.76
C HIS A 61 -8.35 7.99 -7.41
N VAL A 62 -7.34 7.69 -8.25
CA VAL A 62 -5.95 8.08 -7.99
C VAL A 62 -5.50 9.28 -8.84
N ASN A 63 -6.14 9.50 -9.99
CA ASN A 63 -5.69 10.47 -11.00
C ASN A 63 -4.24 10.19 -11.47
N LYS A 64 -3.95 8.93 -11.78
CA LYS A 64 -2.63 8.49 -12.23
C LYS A 64 -2.39 8.87 -13.69
N GLY A 65 -1.20 9.35 -13.99
CA GLY A 65 -0.82 9.80 -15.35
C GLY A 65 -0.44 8.67 -16.32
N PHE A 66 -0.68 7.39 -15.97
CA PHE A 66 -0.40 6.24 -16.84
C PHE A 66 -1.36 5.08 -16.57
N SER A 67 -1.41 4.10 -17.48
CA SER A 67 -2.27 2.91 -17.40
C SER A 67 -1.51 1.67 -16.92
N THR A 68 -2.27 0.63 -16.59
CA THR A 68 -1.73 -0.72 -16.29
C THR A 68 -0.88 -1.26 -17.44
N LYS A 69 -1.27 -1.00 -18.70
CA LYS A 69 -0.48 -1.35 -19.89
C LYS A 69 0.90 -0.65 -19.88
N THR A 70 0.95 0.62 -19.51
CA THR A 70 2.21 1.37 -19.43
C THR A 70 3.10 0.79 -18.32
N TRP A 71 2.52 0.43 -17.18
CA TRP A 71 3.25 -0.21 -16.10
C TRP A 71 3.80 -1.59 -16.54
N ARG A 72 2.98 -2.45 -17.17
CA ARG A 72 3.44 -3.76 -17.68
C ARG A 72 4.63 -3.61 -18.61
N LYS A 73 4.55 -2.66 -19.54
CA LYS A 73 5.68 -2.39 -20.44
C LYS A 73 6.93 -1.97 -19.68
N ALA A 74 6.80 -1.10 -18.66
CA ALA A 74 7.95 -0.72 -17.84
C ALA A 74 8.56 -1.93 -17.10
N VAL A 75 7.74 -2.84 -16.57
CA VAL A 75 8.20 -4.09 -15.95
C VAL A 75 8.98 -4.95 -16.94
N GLU A 76 8.46 -5.14 -18.16
CA GLU A 76 9.15 -5.90 -19.20
C GLU A 76 10.51 -5.27 -19.56
N ASP A 77 10.56 -3.95 -19.71
CA ASP A 77 11.78 -3.23 -20.04
C ASP A 77 12.81 -3.30 -18.89
N LEU A 78 12.36 -3.25 -17.62
CA LEU A 78 13.19 -3.47 -16.45
C LEU A 78 13.79 -4.88 -16.41
N ARG A 79 12.96 -5.90 -16.65
CA ARG A 79 13.41 -7.30 -16.70
C ARG A 79 14.44 -7.55 -17.80
N ARG A 80 14.26 -6.96 -19.01
CA ARG A 80 15.24 -7.04 -20.11
C ARG A 80 16.60 -6.46 -19.72
N ASN A 81 16.62 -5.47 -18.81
CA ASN A 81 17.85 -4.87 -18.32
C ASN A 81 18.38 -5.52 -17.03
N ASN A 82 17.83 -6.67 -16.59
CA ASN A 82 18.18 -7.35 -15.34
C ASN A 82 18.04 -6.44 -14.10
N LEU A 83 17.10 -5.51 -14.13
CA LEU A 83 16.74 -4.67 -13.01
C LEU A 83 15.58 -5.27 -12.23
N ARG A 84 15.56 -5.09 -10.92
CA ARG A 84 14.50 -5.58 -10.04
C ARG A 84 13.32 -4.62 -10.03
N VAL A 85 12.13 -5.19 -9.83
CA VAL A 85 10.86 -4.44 -9.83
C VAL A 85 10.26 -4.44 -8.43
N LYS A 86 10.05 -3.25 -7.88
CA LYS A 86 9.20 -3.06 -6.70
C LYS A 86 7.93 -2.32 -7.11
N THR A 87 6.77 -2.84 -6.72
CA THR A 87 5.47 -2.24 -7.05
C THR A 87 4.77 -1.77 -5.79
N TYR A 88 4.32 -0.51 -5.78
CA TYR A 88 3.45 0.01 -4.72
C TYR A 88 1.99 -0.11 -5.13
N LEU A 89 1.15 -0.60 -4.23
CA LEU A 89 -0.30 -0.60 -4.32
C LEU A 89 -0.90 0.15 -3.13
N ILE A 90 -1.98 0.89 -3.37
CA ILE A 90 -2.74 1.55 -2.31
C ILE A 90 -3.90 0.64 -1.89
N PHE A 91 -4.03 0.38 -0.60
CA PHE A 91 -5.23 -0.22 -0.06
C PHE A 91 -6.26 0.87 0.26
N LYS A 92 -7.47 0.72 -0.28
CA LYS A 92 -8.60 1.64 -0.12
C LYS A 92 -8.30 3.07 -0.63
N PRO A 93 -8.06 3.25 -1.94
CA PRO A 93 -8.04 4.60 -2.52
C PRO A 93 -9.36 5.33 -2.27
N PRO A 94 -9.43 6.67 -2.42
CA PRO A 94 -10.66 7.43 -2.21
C PRO A 94 -11.82 6.90 -3.05
N PHE A 95 -13.05 7.09 -2.57
CA PHE A 95 -14.31 6.67 -3.21
C PHE A 95 -14.53 5.15 -3.29
N MET A 96 -13.79 4.37 -2.51
CA MET A 96 -13.93 2.91 -2.45
C MET A 96 -14.46 2.49 -1.07
N SER A 97 -15.44 1.57 -1.05
CA SER A 97 -15.91 0.96 0.20
C SER A 97 -14.82 0.08 0.83
N GLU A 98 -14.99 -0.34 2.07
CA GLU A 98 -14.04 -1.24 2.71
C GLU A 98 -14.07 -2.64 2.06
N GLY A 99 -15.27 -3.12 1.70
CA GLY A 99 -15.46 -4.39 1.01
C GLY A 99 -14.85 -4.40 -0.39
N ASP A 100 -15.11 -3.35 -1.18
CA ASP A 100 -14.50 -3.19 -2.50
C ASP A 100 -12.98 -3.11 -2.42
N ALA A 101 -12.46 -2.32 -1.47
CA ALA A 101 -11.02 -2.21 -1.26
C ALA A 101 -10.38 -3.55 -0.94
N LEU A 102 -11.01 -4.35 -0.09
CA LEU A 102 -10.53 -5.68 0.25
C LEU A 102 -10.54 -6.61 -0.96
N ASN A 103 -11.64 -6.65 -1.71
CA ASN A 103 -11.78 -7.53 -2.88
C ASN A 103 -10.84 -7.13 -4.03
N HIS A 104 -10.83 -5.85 -4.37
CA HIS A 104 -10.00 -5.34 -5.47
C HIS A 104 -8.51 -5.43 -5.16
N THR A 105 -8.08 -5.00 -3.96
CA THR A 105 -6.64 -5.02 -3.63
C THR A 105 -6.12 -6.45 -3.48
N SER A 106 -6.93 -7.39 -2.97
CA SER A 106 -6.57 -8.81 -2.95
C SER A 106 -6.31 -9.32 -4.37
N LYS A 107 -7.23 -9.04 -5.30
CA LYS A 107 -7.06 -9.42 -6.71
C LYS A 107 -5.84 -8.76 -7.35
N TRP A 108 -5.64 -7.46 -7.15
CA TRP A 108 -4.49 -6.74 -7.70
C TRP A 108 -3.17 -7.29 -7.17
N LEU A 109 -3.11 -7.66 -5.88
CA LEU A 109 -1.92 -8.24 -5.28
C LEU A 109 -1.55 -9.57 -5.94
N VAL A 110 -2.51 -10.46 -6.15
CA VAL A 110 -2.31 -11.73 -6.84
C VAL A 110 -1.87 -11.51 -8.30
N ASP A 111 -2.50 -10.59 -9.02
CA ASP A 111 -2.17 -10.30 -10.42
C ASP A 111 -0.77 -9.63 -10.59
N VAL A 112 -0.29 -8.89 -9.58
CA VAL A 112 0.95 -8.11 -9.63
C VAL A 112 2.15 -8.86 -9.06
N ALA A 113 1.94 -9.76 -8.10
CA ALA A 113 3.01 -10.53 -7.45
C ALA A 113 3.91 -11.27 -8.45
N PRO A 114 3.41 -11.99 -9.48
CA PRO A 114 4.24 -12.69 -10.45
C PRO A 114 5.16 -11.77 -11.27
N LEU A 115 4.81 -10.48 -11.34
CA LEU A 115 5.46 -9.48 -12.18
C LEU A 115 6.46 -8.61 -11.40
N SER A 116 6.52 -8.75 -10.07
CA SER A 116 7.32 -7.91 -9.19
C SER A 116 8.24 -8.75 -8.32
N ASP A 117 9.43 -8.26 -8.00
CA ASP A 117 10.30 -8.86 -6.98
C ASP A 117 9.84 -8.49 -5.56
N GLU A 118 9.18 -7.35 -5.45
CA GLU A 118 8.57 -6.89 -4.20
C GLU A 118 7.27 -6.15 -4.50
N VAL A 119 6.22 -6.44 -3.73
CA VAL A 119 4.97 -5.65 -3.72
C VAL A 119 4.79 -5.06 -2.34
N SER A 120 4.66 -3.74 -2.28
CA SER A 120 4.39 -3.00 -1.05
C SER A 120 2.96 -2.47 -1.05
N ILE A 121 2.16 -2.95 -0.11
CA ILE A 121 0.80 -2.48 0.11
C ILE A 121 0.83 -1.33 1.10
N ASN A 122 0.42 -0.15 0.63
CA ASN A 122 0.36 1.06 1.43
C ASN A 122 -1.10 1.41 1.73
N PRO A 123 -1.60 1.19 2.94
CA PRO A 123 -2.94 1.64 3.31
C PRO A 123 -3.04 3.15 3.19
N MET A 124 -4.15 3.62 2.63
CA MET A 124 -4.37 5.06 2.46
C MET A 124 -4.18 5.81 3.77
N ASN A 125 -3.28 6.77 3.74
CA ASN A 125 -2.97 7.69 4.83
C ASN A 125 -3.37 9.11 4.41
N ILE A 126 -4.12 9.80 5.28
CA ILE A 126 -4.72 11.09 4.95
C ILE A 126 -3.70 12.21 5.11
N GLN A 127 -3.22 12.73 3.99
CA GLN A 127 -2.35 13.90 3.95
C GLN A 127 -3.18 15.18 3.96
N ASN A 128 -2.69 16.21 4.65
CA ASN A 128 -3.37 17.51 4.73
C ASN A 128 -3.50 18.16 3.33
N ARG A 129 -4.60 18.89 3.14
CA ARG A 129 -4.88 19.66 1.91
C ARG A 129 -5.06 18.81 0.65
N THR A 130 -5.39 17.53 0.80
CA THR A 130 -5.75 16.63 -0.30
C THR A 130 -7.26 16.46 -0.43
N ILE A 131 -7.71 15.85 -1.53
CA ILE A 131 -9.13 15.49 -1.69
C ILE A 131 -9.56 14.52 -0.57
N VAL A 132 -8.70 13.59 -0.18
CA VAL A 132 -8.98 12.63 0.90
C VAL A 132 -9.10 13.32 2.26
N ASP A 133 -8.29 14.37 2.52
CA ASP A 133 -8.43 15.19 3.72
C ASP A 133 -9.81 15.89 3.77
N ARG A 134 -10.29 16.37 2.63
CA ARG A 134 -11.61 16.99 2.52
C ARG A 134 -12.72 15.98 2.77
N LEU A 135 -12.67 14.82 2.12
CA LEU A 135 -13.64 13.74 2.33
C LEU A 135 -13.66 13.28 3.80
N PHE A 136 -12.49 13.11 4.41
CA PHE A 136 -12.38 12.75 5.83
C PHE A 136 -13.00 13.80 6.77
N ARG A 137 -12.73 15.09 6.54
CA ARG A 137 -13.32 16.17 7.34
C ARG A 137 -14.83 16.27 7.20
N ASN A 138 -15.34 15.93 6.00
CA ASN A 138 -16.79 15.87 5.73
C ASN A 138 -17.43 14.56 6.21
N ARG A 139 -16.66 13.62 6.78
CA ARG A 139 -17.12 12.28 7.17
C ARG A 139 -17.60 11.43 5.97
N GLU A 140 -17.02 11.64 4.81
CA GLU A 140 -17.28 10.90 3.55
C GLU A 140 -16.20 9.85 3.26
N TYR A 141 -15.17 9.77 4.10
CA TYR A 141 -14.08 8.80 3.99
C TYR A 141 -13.53 8.44 5.37
N ARG A 142 -13.29 7.16 5.57
CA ARG A 142 -12.57 6.58 6.68
C ARG A 142 -11.31 5.86 6.16
N PRO A 143 -10.13 6.05 6.78
CA PRO A 143 -8.97 5.20 6.48
C PRO A 143 -9.28 3.71 6.66
N PRO A 144 -8.52 2.82 6.01
CA PRO A 144 -8.74 1.39 6.10
C PRO A 144 -8.79 0.85 7.53
N TRP A 145 -9.54 -0.23 7.72
CA TRP A 145 -9.40 -1.05 8.91
C TRP A 145 -8.10 -1.86 8.87
N LEU A 146 -7.41 -1.97 9.98
CA LEU A 146 -6.26 -2.88 10.10
C LEU A 146 -6.69 -4.35 9.95
N TRP A 147 -7.93 -4.69 10.32
CA TRP A 147 -8.50 -6.02 10.09
C TRP A 147 -8.61 -6.36 8.61
N SER A 148 -8.90 -5.39 7.74
CA SER A 148 -8.94 -5.61 6.30
C SER A 148 -7.57 -5.92 5.72
N LEU A 149 -6.51 -5.34 6.28
CA LEU A 149 -5.14 -5.66 5.86
C LEU A 149 -4.76 -7.10 6.22
N ILE A 150 -5.12 -7.56 7.44
CA ILE A 150 -4.92 -8.96 7.83
C ILE A 150 -5.72 -9.89 6.94
N GLU A 151 -6.99 -9.59 6.71
CA GLU A 151 -7.87 -10.41 5.86
C GLU A 151 -7.35 -10.49 4.43
N MET A 152 -6.90 -9.38 3.84
CA MET A 152 -6.25 -9.37 2.51
C MET A 152 -5.02 -10.28 2.51
N ILE A 153 -4.14 -10.17 3.50
CA ILE A 153 -2.95 -11.01 3.62
C ILE A 153 -3.33 -12.49 3.67
N GLN A 154 -4.30 -12.84 4.51
CA GLN A 154 -4.73 -14.24 4.68
C GLN A 154 -5.34 -14.81 3.40
N ARG A 155 -6.16 -14.02 2.69
CA ARG A 155 -6.78 -14.44 1.41
C ARG A 155 -5.78 -14.67 0.29
N THR A 156 -4.69 -13.91 0.26
CA THR A 156 -3.74 -13.93 -0.85
C THR A 156 -2.45 -14.68 -0.54
N HIS A 157 -2.29 -15.17 0.68
CA HIS A 157 -1.03 -15.74 1.14
C HIS A 157 -0.56 -16.93 0.28
N GLU A 158 -1.43 -17.91 0.06
CA GLU A 158 -1.10 -19.11 -0.70
C GLU A 158 -0.73 -18.77 -2.14
N GLU A 159 -1.58 -18.02 -2.84
CA GLU A 159 -1.35 -17.64 -4.23
C GLU A 159 -0.09 -16.77 -4.40
N THR A 160 0.19 -15.86 -3.47
CA THR A 160 1.40 -15.03 -3.53
C THR A 160 2.66 -15.79 -3.08
N ALA A 161 2.53 -16.84 -2.29
CA ALA A 161 3.66 -17.69 -1.87
C ALA A 161 4.19 -18.57 -3.02
N GLU A 162 3.40 -18.82 -4.05
CA GLU A 162 3.84 -19.54 -5.26
C GLU A 162 4.86 -18.74 -6.09
N HIS A 163 5.00 -17.45 -5.82
CA HIS A 163 5.91 -16.55 -6.51
C HIS A 163 7.05 -16.09 -5.62
N ASP A 164 8.23 -15.89 -6.18
CA ASP A 164 9.42 -15.35 -5.48
C ASP A 164 9.30 -13.83 -5.26
N SER A 165 8.08 -13.38 -4.98
CA SER A 165 7.78 -11.98 -4.72
C SER A 165 7.66 -11.70 -3.23
N ARG A 166 8.40 -10.74 -2.73
CA ARG A 166 8.29 -10.28 -1.34
C ARG A 166 7.08 -9.37 -1.18
N ILE A 167 6.10 -9.79 -0.38
CA ILE A 167 4.94 -8.96 -0.05
C ILE A 167 5.18 -8.25 1.27
N ILE A 168 5.09 -6.92 1.25
CA ILE A 168 5.23 -6.04 2.41
C ILE A 168 3.92 -5.28 2.58
N VAL A 169 3.38 -5.27 3.78
CA VAL A 169 2.27 -4.40 4.15
C VAL A 169 2.80 -3.38 5.16
N HIS A 170 2.82 -2.11 4.77
CA HIS A 170 3.41 -1.05 5.57
C HIS A 170 2.34 -0.04 6.02
N PRO A 171 1.71 -0.23 7.20
CA PRO A 171 0.66 0.65 7.69
C PRO A 171 1.24 1.96 8.23
N THR A 172 1.77 2.82 7.36
CA THR A 172 2.22 4.17 7.72
C THR A 172 1.13 4.90 8.52
N ALA A 173 1.48 5.44 9.68
CA ALA A 173 0.55 6.00 10.65
C ALA A 173 -0.53 5.01 11.14
N GLY A 174 -0.24 3.71 11.14
CA GLY A 174 -1.12 2.68 11.68
C GLY A 174 -1.52 2.94 13.12
N GLY A 175 -2.78 2.70 13.45
CA GLY A 175 -3.36 3.01 14.75
C GLY A 175 -3.60 4.50 15.01
N LYS A 176 -3.40 5.38 14.04
CA LYS A 176 -3.74 6.80 14.10
C LYS A 176 -5.01 7.07 13.30
N ILE A 177 -5.80 8.04 13.73
CA ILE A 177 -7.10 8.38 13.12
C ILE A 177 -7.00 8.75 11.61
N ARG A 178 -5.84 9.19 11.18
CA ARG A 178 -5.57 9.56 9.77
C ARG A 178 -4.87 8.47 8.97
N GLY A 179 -4.53 7.35 9.59
CA GLY A 179 -3.97 6.15 8.98
C GLY A 179 -4.90 4.95 9.17
N ALA A 180 -4.49 3.79 8.69
CA ALA A 180 -5.25 2.55 8.93
C ALA A 180 -5.39 2.29 10.44
N HIS A 181 -6.62 2.10 10.91
CA HIS A 181 -6.89 1.90 12.33
C HIS A 181 -8.14 1.05 12.56
N ASN A 182 -8.23 0.47 13.75
CA ASN A 182 -9.41 -0.25 14.24
C ASN A 182 -10.17 0.65 15.25
N CYS A 183 -10.29 0.20 16.50
CA CYS A 183 -11.01 0.92 17.56
C CYS A 183 -10.09 1.71 18.53
N GLY A 184 -8.79 1.69 18.32
CA GLY A 184 -7.81 2.29 19.21
C GLY A 184 -7.27 1.34 20.29
N SER A 185 -8.07 0.38 20.77
CA SER A 185 -7.65 -0.54 21.84
C SER A 185 -6.75 -1.67 21.34
N CYS A 186 -7.06 -2.25 20.17
CA CYS A 186 -6.29 -3.37 19.58
C CYS A 186 -5.22 -2.91 18.58
N ASP A 187 -5.21 -1.66 18.15
CA ASP A 187 -4.45 -1.17 17.02
C ASP A 187 -2.95 -1.46 17.14
N LYS A 188 -2.36 -1.20 18.30
CA LYS A 188 -0.93 -1.40 18.54
C LYS A 188 -0.50 -2.85 18.31
N HIS A 189 -1.28 -3.80 18.80
CA HIS A 189 -0.97 -5.23 18.65
C HIS A 189 -1.16 -5.68 17.21
N VAL A 190 -2.21 -5.19 16.54
CA VAL A 190 -2.51 -5.53 15.14
C VAL A 190 -1.45 -4.94 14.19
N VAL A 191 -1.05 -3.68 14.38
CA VAL A 191 0.05 -3.06 13.61
C VAL A 191 1.34 -3.86 13.77
N ALA A 192 1.74 -4.19 15.01
CA ALA A 192 2.95 -4.95 15.26
C ALA A 192 2.92 -6.35 14.61
N ALA A 193 1.76 -7.01 14.58
CA ALA A 193 1.61 -8.29 13.90
C ALA A 193 1.76 -8.18 12.37
N ILE A 194 1.18 -7.15 11.76
CA ILE A 194 1.34 -6.87 10.32
C ILE A 194 2.81 -6.58 9.97
N GLU A 195 3.50 -5.81 10.80
CA GLU A 195 4.94 -5.53 10.62
C GLU A 195 5.78 -6.79 10.73
N ARG A 196 5.52 -7.66 11.73
CA ARG A 196 6.22 -8.95 11.85
C ARG A 196 5.94 -9.86 10.66
N TYR A 197 4.68 -9.95 10.20
CA TYR A 197 4.35 -10.71 9.00
C TYR A 197 5.14 -10.22 7.78
N SER A 198 5.29 -8.92 7.59
CA SER A 198 6.05 -8.34 6.46
C SER A 198 7.53 -8.76 6.44
N VAL A 199 8.04 -9.23 7.58
CA VAL A 199 9.41 -9.78 7.71
C VAL A 199 9.39 -11.30 7.62
N SER A 200 8.54 -11.96 8.42
CA SER A 200 8.53 -13.42 8.59
C SER A 200 7.75 -14.18 7.51
N ARG A 201 6.77 -13.53 6.89
CA ARG A 201 5.79 -14.16 5.98
C ARG A 201 4.99 -15.29 6.63
N ASN A 202 4.94 -15.34 7.95
CA ASN A 202 4.25 -16.37 8.71
C ASN A 202 2.88 -15.88 9.17
N LEU A 203 1.80 -16.57 8.75
CA LEU A 203 0.42 -16.25 9.16
C LEU A 203 0.19 -16.46 10.67
N ASP A 204 1.06 -17.20 11.35
CA ASP A 204 0.97 -17.39 12.79
C ASP A 204 1.10 -16.09 13.58
N GLU A 205 1.66 -15.04 12.97
CA GLU A 205 1.72 -13.70 13.55
C GLU A 205 0.32 -13.11 13.87
N PHE A 206 -0.72 -13.63 13.21
CA PHE A 206 -2.11 -13.18 13.41
C PHE A 206 -2.92 -14.05 14.36
N LYS A 207 -2.34 -15.15 14.87
CA LYS A 207 -3.03 -16.06 15.82
C LYS A 207 -3.35 -15.33 17.13
N GLY A 208 -4.56 -15.52 17.62
CA GLY A 208 -5.01 -14.94 18.89
C GLY A 208 -5.32 -13.45 18.86
N LEU A 209 -5.25 -12.80 17.71
CA LEU A 209 -5.68 -11.40 17.56
C LEU A 209 -7.21 -11.34 17.56
N GLU A 210 -7.80 -10.90 18.67
CA GLU A 210 -9.24 -10.72 18.82
C GLU A 210 -9.58 -9.35 19.42
N CYS A 211 -10.72 -8.81 18.99
CA CYS A 211 -11.31 -7.60 19.53
C CYS A 211 -12.79 -7.52 19.15
N GLU A 212 -13.62 -7.01 20.02
CA GLU A 212 -15.07 -6.80 19.77
C GLU A 212 -15.34 -5.95 18.52
N CYS A 213 -14.42 -5.04 18.17
CA CYS A 213 -14.55 -4.20 16.97
C CYS A 213 -14.53 -5.01 15.66
N LYS A 214 -14.11 -6.28 15.64
CA LYS A 214 -14.23 -7.15 14.47
C LYS A 214 -15.68 -7.32 14.01
N ALA A 215 -16.64 -7.32 14.93
CA ALA A 215 -18.06 -7.42 14.57
C ALA A 215 -18.52 -6.20 13.74
N ILE A 216 -18.07 -5.01 14.14
CA ILE A 216 -18.39 -3.75 13.43
C ILE A 216 -17.69 -3.74 12.04
N TRP A 217 -16.41 -4.13 11.99
CA TRP A 217 -15.68 -4.26 10.74
C TRP A 217 -16.37 -5.23 9.77
N ARG A 218 -16.82 -6.42 10.24
CA ARG A 218 -17.55 -7.38 9.41
C ARG A 218 -18.87 -6.81 8.88
N ALA A 219 -19.59 -6.08 9.70
CA ALA A 219 -20.82 -5.41 9.29
C ALA A 219 -20.56 -4.33 8.21
N GLU A 220 -19.47 -3.58 8.34
CA GLU A 220 -19.08 -2.58 7.34
C GLU A 220 -18.73 -3.23 5.99
N ILE A 221 -17.97 -4.32 5.98
CA ILE A 221 -17.66 -5.06 4.75
C ILE A 221 -18.92 -5.59 4.08
N ALA A 222 -19.87 -6.11 4.87
CA ALA A 222 -21.11 -6.69 4.35
C ALA A 222 -22.12 -5.65 3.84
N SER A 223 -21.95 -4.39 4.20
CA SER A 223 -22.97 -3.35 3.94
C SER A 223 -22.80 -2.62 2.61
N ASP A 224 -21.70 -2.80 1.89
CA ASP A 224 -21.29 -2.03 0.70
C ASP A 224 -21.38 -0.50 0.88
N LEU A 225 -21.57 -0.04 2.10
CA LEU A 225 -21.65 1.37 2.40
C LEU A 225 -20.24 1.94 2.59
N CYS A 226 -19.94 3.01 1.88
CA CYS A 226 -18.84 3.90 2.25
C CYS A 226 -19.23 4.63 3.55
N LEU A 227 -19.36 3.88 4.66
CA LEU A 227 -19.69 4.48 5.94
C LEU A 227 -18.47 5.21 6.50
N PRO A 228 -18.56 6.51 6.65
CA PRO A 228 -17.54 7.30 7.32
C PRO A 228 -17.73 7.22 8.83
N THR A 229 -17.76 6.04 9.43
CA THR A 229 -17.89 5.93 10.86
C THR A 229 -16.51 6.11 11.49
N PRO A 230 -16.22 7.22 12.15
CA PRO A 230 -15.02 7.34 12.95
C PRO A 230 -15.20 6.48 14.20
N LEU A 231 -14.88 5.21 14.11
CA LEU A 231 -14.63 4.38 15.27
C LEU A 231 -13.20 4.66 15.70
N GLY A 232 -13.06 5.46 16.67
CA GLY A 232 -11.78 5.78 17.25
C GLY A 232 -11.97 6.85 18.31
N ASN A 233 -11.09 6.89 19.27
CA ASN A 233 -11.02 7.94 20.29
C ASN A 233 -10.83 9.32 19.60
N GLY A 234 -11.84 9.74 18.82
CA GLY A 234 -11.90 11.05 18.21
C GLY A 234 -11.83 12.08 19.30
N ARG A 235 -10.90 13.00 19.18
CA ARG A 235 -10.95 14.24 19.98
C ARG A 235 -11.73 15.25 19.14
N ASP A 236 -12.65 15.97 19.79
CA ASP A 236 -13.29 17.12 19.18
C ASP A 236 -12.27 18.22 18.85
N ARG A 237 -12.70 19.30 18.22
CA ARG A 237 -11.83 20.44 17.92
C ARG A 237 -11.19 21.09 19.16
N ARG A 238 -11.61 20.71 20.38
CA ARG A 238 -11.10 21.19 21.67
C ARG A 238 -10.20 20.16 22.35
N GLY A 239 -9.93 19.01 21.72
CA GLY A 239 -9.07 17.97 22.28
C GLY A 239 -9.76 17.00 23.25
N ASN A 240 -11.08 17.07 23.44
CA ASN A 240 -11.82 16.18 24.28
C ASN A 240 -12.10 14.84 23.62
N ARG A 241 -12.06 13.74 24.38
CA ARG A 241 -12.49 12.43 23.90
C ARG A 241 -13.97 12.45 23.57
N VAL A 242 -14.32 12.13 22.32
CA VAL A 242 -15.70 11.90 21.90
C VAL A 242 -15.95 10.41 21.91
N ASP A 243 -16.81 9.95 22.80
CA ASP A 243 -17.27 8.55 22.81
C ASP A 243 -18.33 8.38 21.73
N LEU A 244 -17.89 7.93 20.56
CA LEU A 244 -18.73 7.78 19.36
C LEU A 244 -19.64 6.55 19.41
N MET A 245 -19.53 5.71 20.45
CA MET A 245 -20.45 4.59 20.70
C MET A 245 -21.78 5.03 21.34
N ARG A 246 -21.93 6.30 21.72
CA ARG A 246 -23.10 6.85 22.42
C ARG A 246 -23.79 7.98 21.66
N ALA A 247 -23.76 7.98 20.33
CA ALA A 247 -24.64 8.85 19.57
C ALA A 247 -26.04 8.23 19.52
N PRO A 248 -27.13 9.01 19.78
CA PRO A 248 -28.49 8.53 19.84
C PRO A 248 -28.98 7.99 18.51
#